data_7784308eeb32468a62e90247924d5cc4
#
_entry.id   7784308eeb32468a62e90247924d5cc4
#
_cell.length_a   1.000
_cell.length_b   1.000
_cell.length_c   1.000
_cell.angle_alpha   90.00
_cell.angle_beta   90.00
_cell.angle_gamma   90.00
#
_symmetry.space_group_name_H-M   'P 1'
#
loop_
_entity.id
_entity.type
_entity.pdbx_description
1 polymer ?
#
loop_
_entity_poly.entity_id
_entity_poly.type
_entity_poly.pdbx_seq_one_letter_code
_entity_poly.pdbx_strand_id
1 'polypeptide(L)'
;MGEHIEDSYKEDAMKSPYLRELLLGDSIHISSNISFDNLTPLSNYLGKPGNKNKGGLSFEEYKKRQAQHHIAEVNALLDTPRFIDKSKRIYGYPNFICDTGGSICEVVNPDDPNDPVLKTLAKNTLMVWIQGSDHHTDELIKRFDKNPKPMCYHPDFLNSKWEEYLQLNSCKMDEVDPDAFVRWTYAKALNHRNPIYKAMASWGITVQADLISEVKTPEEFNSLIGSTLLNNTMNK
;
A
#
# COMPACT_ATOMS: atom_id res chain seq x y z
N MET A 1 22.30 -18.75 8.01
CA MET A 1 21.78 -18.11 6.78
C MET A 1 21.87 -16.58 6.80
N GLY A 2 21.99 -15.96 7.97
CA GLY A 2 22.28 -14.53 8.09
C GLY A 2 23.72 -14.11 7.75
N GLU A 3 24.63 -15.05 7.63
CA GLU A 3 26.07 -14.79 7.43
C GLU A 3 26.45 -14.41 5.98
N HIS A 4 25.54 -14.58 5.03
CA HIS A 4 25.80 -14.29 3.61
C HIS A 4 25.02 -13.10 3.05
N ILE A 5 24.31 -12.39 3.88
CA ILE A 5 23.88 -11.05 3.47
C ILE A 5 25.12 -10.19 3.64
N GLU A 6 25.73 -9.77 2.53
CA GLU A 6 26.84 -8.83 2.55
C GLU A 6 26.52 -7.70 3.53
N ASP A 7 27.51 -7.27 4.32
CA ASP A 7 27.28 -6.26 5.37
C ASP A 7 26.61 -4.99 4.82
N SER A 8 26.87 -4.63 3.55
CA SER A 8 26.16 -3.57 2.82
C SER A 8 24.66 -3.83 2.68
N TYR A 9 24.26 -5.07 2.46
CA TYR A 9 22.85 -5.46 2.33
C TYR A 9 22.12 -5.45 3.69
N LYS A 10 22.79 -5.93 4.74
CA LYS A 10 22.30 -5.81 6.11
C LYS A 10 22.14 -4.35 6.50
N GLU A 11 23.13 -3.53 6.20
CA GLU A 11 23.12 -2.12 6.52
C GLU A 11 22.00 -1.39 5.78
N ASP A 12 21.77 -1.69 4.51
CA ASP A 12 20.70 -1.10 3.72
C ASP A 12 19.31 -1.62 4.11
N ALA A 13 19.16 -2.90 4.40
CA ALA A 13 17.94 -3.47 4.93
C ALA A 13 17.58 -2.86 6.30
N MET A 14 18.58 -2.67 7.17
CA MET A 14 18.37 -2.03 8.47
C MET A 14 18.09 -0.51 8.37
N LYS A 15 18.43 0.12 7.26
CA LYS A 15 18.10 1.52 6.97
C LYS A 15 16.71 1.67 6.37
N SER A 16 16.10 0.63 5.81
CA SER A 16 14.72 0.65 5.37
C SER A 16 13.79 0.39 6.56
N PRO A 17 12.91 1.33 6.95
CA PRO A 17 12.00 1.12 8.06
C PRO A 17 11.11 -0.09 7.84
N TYR A 18 10.61 -0.30 6.63
CA TYR A 18 9.78 -1.44 6.29
C TYR A 18 10.53 -2.76 6.50
N LEU A 19 11.74 -2.90 5.93
CA LEU A 19 12.54 -4.10 6.10
C LEU A 19 13.03 -4.25 7.55
N ARG A 20 13.36 -3.15 8.22
CA ARG A 20 13.74 -3.17 9.63
C ARG A 20 12.63 -3.68 10.52
N GLU A 21 11.41 -3.17 10.38
CA GLU A 21 10.26 -3.64 11.15
C GLU A 21 9.93 -5.12 10.86
N LEU A 22 10.03 -5.52 9.61
CA LEU A 22 9.89 -6.92 9.23
C LEU A 22 11.00 -7.82 9.78
N LEU A 23 12.23 -7.31 9.91
CA LEU A 23 13.37 -8.03 10.44
C LEU A 23 13.40 -8.07 11.97
N LEU A 24 12.91 -7.03 12.65
CA LEU A 24 12.85 -6.93 14.10
C LEU A 24 11.58 -7.57 14.67
N GLY A 25 10.52 -7.67 13.87
CA GLY A 25 9.37 -8.49 14.21
C GLY A 25 9.70 -9.97 14.16
N ASP A 26 9.25 -10.75 15.14
CA ASP A 26 9.55 -12.18 15.27
C ASP A 26 9.46 -12.92 13.93
N SER A 27 10.61 -13.41 13.44
CA SER A 27 10.69 -14.51 12.49
C SER A 27 10.51 -14.26 10.98
N ILE A 28 10.91 -13.12 10.41
CA ILE A 28 11.12 -13.09 8.98
C ILE A 28 12.55 -13.48 8.65
N HIS A 29 12.71 -14.68 8.11
CA HIS A 29 13.97 -15.09 7.49
C HIS A 29 14.02 -14.50 6.07
N ILE A 30 14.83 -13.47 5.86
CA ILE A 30 15.17 -13.04 4.51
C ILE A 30 16.08 -14.12 3.94
N SER A 31 15.55 -14.89 2.99
CA SER A 31 16.32 -15.85 2.24
C SER A 31 16.98 -15.20 1.03
N SER A 32 18.00 -15.86 0.47
CA SER A 32 18.63 -15.45 -0.81
C SER A 32 17.68 -15.37 -1.99
N ASN A 33 16.42 -15.83 -1.82
CA ASN A 33 15.39 -15.77 -2.85
C ASN A 33 14.61 -14.44 -2.85
N ILE A 34 14.86 -13.54 -1.89
CA ILE A 34 14.28 -12.20 -1.88
C ILE A 34 15.26 -11.28 -2.61
N SER A 35 14.83 -10.76 -3.75
CA SER A 35 15.54 -9.73 -4.50
C SER A 35 14.62 -8.52 -4.68
N PHE A 36 15.15 -7.38 -5.15
CA PHE A 36 14.31 -6.24 -5.50
C PHE A 36 13.30 -6.57 -6.60
N ASP A 37 13.58 -7.55 -7.45
CA ASP A 37 12.69 -8.01 -8.50
C ASP A 37 11.63 -9.00 -7.99
N ASN A 38 11.80 -9.54 -6.77
CA ASN A 38 10.89 -10.50 -6.18
C ASN A 38 10.65 -10.23 -4.69
N LEU A 39 9.76 -9.30 -4.39
CA LEU A 39 9.30 -8.99 -3.04
C LEU A 39 8.07 -9.82 -2.62
N THR A 40 7.63 -10.77 -3.44
CA THR A 40 6.46 -11.62 -3.15
C THR A 40 6.52 -12.30 -1.78
N PRO A 41 7.66 -12.84 -1.32
CA PRO A 41 7.74 -13.43 0.02
C PRO A 41 7.42 -12.47 1.15
N LEU A 42 7.79 -11.19 1.01
CA LEU A 42 7.48 -10.14 1.99
C LEU A 42 5.99 -9.76 1.96
N SER A 43 5.43 -9.56 0.77
CA SER A 43 4.01 -9.23 0.63
C SER A 43 3.10 -10.36 1.11
N ASN A 44 3.53 -11.61 0.96
CA ASN A 44 2.79 -12.78 1.43
C ASN A 44 2.82 -12.94 2.96
N TYR A 45 3.69 -12.23 3.68
CA TYR A 45 3.75 -12.29 5.15
C TYR A 45 2.42 -11.96 5.80
N LEU A 46 1.68 -11.01 5.27
CA LEU A 46 0.35 -10.66 5.80
C LEU A 46 -0.57 -11.88 5.88
N GLY A 47 -0.53 -12.77 4.90
CA GLY A 47 -1.42 -13.91 4.81
C GLY A 47 -2.88 -13.50 4.61
N LYS A 48 -3.77 -14.44 4.82
CA LYS A 48 -5.23 -14.28 4.70
C LYS A 48 -5.90 -14.95 5.88
N PRO A 49 -6.96 -14.38 6.49
CA PRO A 49 -7.61 -15.00 7.64
C PRO A 49 -8.56 -16.12 7.20
N GLY A 50 -8.69 -17.16 8.02
CA GLY A 50 -9.66 -18.23 7.78
C GLY A 50 -9.13 -19.62 8.10
N ASN A 51 -9.67 -20.61 7.40
CA ASN A 51 -9.41 -22.03 7.60
C ASN A 51 -7.94 -22.37 7.37
N LYS A 52 -7.28 -22.90 8.41
CA LYS A 52 -5.87 -23.31 8.36
C LYS A 52 -5.59 -24.40 7.34
N ASN A 53 -6.53 -25.33 7.15
CA ASN A 53 -6.37 -26.40 6.15
C ASN A 53 -6.42 -25.89 4.70
N LYS A 54 -6.91 -24.66 4.51
CA LYS A 54 -6.90 -23.94 3.22
C LYS A 54 -5.80 -22.87 3.15
N GLY A 55 -4.79 -22.94 4.03
CA GLY A 55 -3.70 -21.97 4.07
C GLY A 55 -4.03 -20.65 4.78
N GLY A 56 -5.16 -20.60 5.49
CA GLY A 56 -5.57 -19.42 6.27
C GLY A 56 -4.85 -19.30 7.61
N LEU A 57 -4.86 -18.10 8.14
CA LEU A 57 -4.40 -17.76 9.49
C LEU A 57 -5.60 -17.66 10.43
N SER A 58 -5.39 -17.87 11.72
CA SER A 58 -6.39 -17.46 12.71
C SER A 58 -6.60 -15.95 12.61
N PHE A 59 -7.82 -15.47 12.90
CA PHE A 59 -8.11 -14.04 12.80
C PHE A 59 -7.22 -13.20 13.73
N GLU A 60 -6.88 -13.71 14.91
CA GLU A 60 -5.98 -13.05 15.85
C GLU A 60 -4.54 -12.93 15.31
N GLU A 61 -4.02 -14.00 14.70
CA GLU A 61 -2.69 -13.93 14.07
C GLU A 61 -2.68 -12.97 12.88
N TYR A 62 -3.76 -12.97 12.11
CA TYR A 62 -3.91 -12.04 10.99
C TYR A 62 -3.94 -10.58 11.47
N LYS A 63 -4.69 -10.25 12.55
CA LYS A 63 -4.70 -8.91 13.15
C LYS A 63 -3.31 -8.49 13.65
N LYS A 64 -2.56 -9.41 14.28
CA LYS A 64 -1.19 -9.14 14.71
C LYS A 64 -0.31 -8.74 13.53
N ARG A 65 -0.39 -9.47 12.43
CA ARG A 65 0.39 -9.16 11.21
C ARG A 65 -0.06 -7.86 10.54
N GLN A 66 -1.35 -7.55 10.56
CA GLN A 66 -1.87 -6.26 10.11
C GLN A 66 -1.25 -5.10 10.91
N ALA A 67 -1.22 -5.20 12.24
CA ALA A 67 -0.63 -4.17 13.10
C ALA A 67 0.89 -3.97 12.81
N GLN A 68 1.64 -5.06 12.61
CA GLN A 68 3.05 -4.98 12.21
C GLN A 68 3.22 -4.31 10.83
N HIS A 69 2.35 -4.66 9.88
CA HIS A 69 2.38 -4.07 8.55
C HIS A 69 2.07 -2.57 8.59
N HIS A 70 1.10 -2.13 9.39
CA HIS A 70 0.79 -0.70 9.56
C HIS A 70 2.00 0.09 10.06
N ILE A 71 2.70 -0.43 11.08
CA ILE A 71 3.92 0.22 11.59
C ILE A 71 4.98 0.32 10.50
N ALA A 72 5.21 -0.77 9.77
CA ALA A 72 6.18 -0.80 8.69
C ALA A 72 5.83 0.16 7.55
N GLU A 73 4.56 0.22 7.15
CA GLU A 73 4.03 1.14 6.13
C GLU A 73 4.25 2.60 6.53
N VAL A 74 3.84 2.98 7.74
CA VAL A 74 4.05 4.35 8.27
C VAL A 74 5.53 4.71 8.28
N ASN A 75 6.39 3.83 8.79
CA ASN A 75 7.82 4.08 8.84
C ASN A 75 8.43 4.24 7.43
N ALA A 76 8.01 3.41 6.48
CA ALA A 76 8.47 3.50 5.09
C ALA A 76 8.05 4.83 4.44
N LEU A 77 6.82 5.26 4.66
CA LEU A 77 6.32 6.54 4.14
C LEU A 77 7.04 7.74 4.77
N LEU A 78 7.31 7.71 6.07
CA LEU A 78 8.08 8.73 6.77
C LEU A 78 9.55 8.81 6.33
N ASP A 79 10.13 7.71 5.83
CA ASP A 79 11.50 7.66 5.29
C ASP A 79 11.62 8.14 3.83
N THR A 80 10.52 8.50 3.18
CA THR A 80 10.52 8.99 1.78
C THR A 80 11.61 10.05 1.50
N PRO A 81 11.84 11.07 2.38
CA PRO A 81 12.91 12.04 2.14
C PRO A 81 14.31 11.43 2.06
N ARG A 82 14.57 10.37 2.85
CA ARG A 82 15.84 9.64 2.84
C ARG A 82 16.03 8.86 1.54
N PHE A 83 14.97 8.26 1.01
CA PHE A 83 15.01 7.56 -0.28
C PHE A 83 15.23 8.53 -1.44
N ILE A 84 14.62 9.72 -1.40
CA ILE A 84 14.85 10.78 -2.39
C ILE A 84 16.33 11.21 -2.36
N ASP A 85 16.90 11.48 -1.17
CA ASP A 85 18.31 11.84 -1.04
C ASP A 85 19.23 10.72 -1.52
N LYS A 86 18.94 9.48 -1.11
CA LYS A 86 19.73 8.30 -1.53
C LYS A 86 19.69 8.10 -3.05
N SER A 87 18.54 8.26 -3.70
CA SER A 87 18.41 8.13 -5.15
C SER A 87 19.25 9.16 -5.90
N LYS A 88 19.29 10.40 -5.41
CA LYS A 88 20.12 11.48 -5.98
C LYS A 88 21.61 11.21 -5.77
N ARG A 89 22.03 10.83 -4.56
CA ARG A 89 23.45 10.63 -4.25
C ARG A 89 24.08 9.42 -4.92
N ILE A 90 23.33 8.29 -4.96
CA ILE A 90 23.88 7.02 -5.45
C ILE A 90 23.72 6.89 -6.96
N TYR A 91 22.55 7.24 -7.48
CA TYR A 91 22.20 6.99 -8.87
C TYR A 91 22.14 8.24 -9.73
N GLY A 92 22.21 9.43 -9.13
CA GLY A 92 22.10 10.70 -9.86
C GLY A 92 20.74 10.92 -10.53
N TYR A 93 19.68 10.22 -10.08
CA TYR A 93 18.35 10.35 -10.69
C TYR A 93 17.75 11.72 -10.41
N PRO A 94 17.31 12.44 -11.45
CA PRO A 94 16.69 13.75 -11.30
C PRO A 94 15.25 13.67 -10.77
N ASN A 95 14.57 12.53 -10.94
CA ASN A 95 13.18 12.31 -10.56
C ASN A 95 13.06 11.11 -9.63
N PHE A 96 12.10 11.20 -8.72
CA PHE A 96 11.75 10.12 -7.78
C PHE A 96 10.24 9.91 -7.82
N ILE A 97 9.80 8.68 -8.02
CA ILE A 97 8.39 8.31 -7.97
C ILE A 97 8.18 7.47 -6.71
N CYS A 98 7.29 7.94 -5.82
CA CYS A 98 6.85 7.21 -4.66
C CYS A 98 5.45 6.61 -4.94
N ASP A 99 5.40 5.31 -5.22
CA ASP A 99 4.13 4.57 -5.34
C ASP A 99 3.71 4.08 -3.95
N THR A 100 2.65 4.66 -3.42
CA THR A 100 2.15 4.33 -2.08
C THR A 100 1.14 3.18 -2.09
N GLY A 101 0.62 2.81 -3.23
CA GLY A 101 -0.45 1.83 -3.34
C GLY A 101 -1.73 2.25 -2.58
N GLY A 102 -2.65 1.30 -2.42
CA GLY A 102 -3.91 1.54 -1.69
C GLY A 102 -3.78 1.46 -0.17
N SER A 103 -2.69 0.92 0.35
CA SER A 103 -2.45 0.74 1.79
C SER A 103 -2.28 2.06 2.54
N ILE A 104 -1.88 3.13 1.86
CA ILE A 104 -1.80 4.46 2.48
C ILE A 104 -3.14 4.88 3.12
N CYS A 105 -4.28 4.51 2.53
CA CYS A 105 -5.61 4.82 3.07
C CYS A 105 -5.87 4.20 4.45
N GLU A 106 -5.11 3.17 4.80
CA GLU A 106 -5.30 2.44 6.06
C GLU A 106 -4.45 3.02 7.21
N VAL A 107 -3.54 3.95 6.90
CA VAL A 107 -2.53 4.44 7.86
C VAL A 107 -2.49 5.97 7.99
N VAL A 108 -3.28 6.70 7.21
CA VAL A 108 -3.35 8.17 7.27
C VAL A 108 -4.74 8.67 7.63
N ASN A 109 -4.78 9.88 8.21
CA ASN A 109 -6.00 10.63 8.42
C ASN A 109 -5.96 11.95 7.63
N PRO A 110 -6.55 12.01 6.41
CA PRO A 110 -6.47 13.20 5.57
C PRO A 110 -7.24 14.41 6.12
N ASP A 111 -8.13 14.21 7.09
CA ASP A 111 -8.86 15.28 7.77
C ASP A 111 -8.06 15.91 8.93
N ASP A 112 -6.95 15.26 9.35
CA ASP A 112 -6.02 15.86 10.30
C ASP A 112 -4.93 16.66 9.55
N PRO A 113 -4.94 18.00 9.66
CA PRO A 113 -3.91 18.84 9.03
C PRO A 113 -2.50 18.60 9.61
N ASN A 114 -2.40 17.82 10.69
CA ASN A 114 -1.14 17.46 11.33
C ASN A 114 -0.72 16.02 11.11
N ASP A 115 -1.44 15.26 10.26
CA ASP A 115 -1.03 13.90 9.94
C ASP A 115 0.45 13.86 9.51
N PRO A 116 1.31 13.10 10.23
CA PRO A 116 2.76 13.16 10.03
C PRO A 116 3.18 12.57 8.68
N VAL A 117 2.45 11.56 8.18
CA VAL A 117 2.74 10.92 6.91
C VAL A 117 2.40 11.86 5.77
N LEU A 118 1.18 12.40 5.75
CA LEU A 118 0.74 13.33 4.71
C LEU A 118 1.58 14.61 4.69
N LYS A 119 1.94 15.16 5.85
CA LYS A 119 2.89 16.30 5.93
C LYS A 119 4.24 15.95 5.33
N THR A 120 4.77 14.77 5.64
CA THR A 120 6.07 14.37 5.13
C THR A 120 6.03 14.19 3.61
N LEU A 121 5.01 13.54 3.10
CA LEU A 121 4.84 13.35 1.66
C LEU A 121 4.62 14.67 0.94
N ALA A 122 3.68 15.50 1.38
CA ALA A 122 3.36 16.78 0.74
C ALA A 122 4.52 17.78 0.76
N LYS A 123 5.39 17.71 1.79
CA LYS A 123 6.60 18.56 1.86
C LYS A 123 7.69 18.13 0.87
N ASN A 124 7.79 16.85 0.55
CA ASN A 124 8.94 16.31 -0.18
C ASN A 124 8.58 15.79 -1.58
N THR A 125 7.30 15.63 -1.87
CA THR A 125 6.78 15.14 -3.16
C THR A 125 5.56 15.95 -3.59
N LEU A 126 5.19 15.88 -4.85
CA LEU A 126 3.87 16.26 -5.32
C LEU A 126 2.95 15.05 -5.21
N MET A 127 1.96 15.12 -4.34
CA MET A 127 0.95 14.05 -4.24
C MET A 127 0.02 14.11 -5.45
N VAL A 128 -0.14 12.99 -6.14
CA VAL A 128 -0.99 12.87 -7.32
C VAL A 128 -1.99 11.75 -7.11
N TRP A 129 -3.27 12.09 -7.02
CA TRP A 129 -4.32 11.09 -7.06
C TRP A 129 -4.71 10.80 -8.51
N ILE A 130 -4.51 9.57 -8.96
CA ILE A 130 -4.99 9.09 -10.25
C ILE A 130 -6.42 8.59 -10.03
N GLN A 131 -7.39 9.42 -10.39
CA GLN A 131 -8.80 9.13 -10.20
C GLN A 131 -9.34 8.23 -11.32
N GLY A 132 -9.69 7.00 -10.96
CA GLY A 132 -10.39 6.07 -11.84
C GLY A 132 -11.89 6.32 -11.87
N SER A 133 -12.55 5.73 -12.87
CA SER A 133 -14.01 5.61 -12.98
C SER A 133 -14.51 4.29 -12.38
N ASP A 134 -15.83 4.09 -12.36
CA ASP A 134 -16.45 2.83 -11.95
C ASP A 134 -15.95 1.66 -12.82
N HIS A 135 -15.74 1.88 -14.11
CA HIS A 135 -15.17 0.88 -15.01
C HIS A 135 -13.77 0.43 -14.56
N HIS A 136 -12.91 1.35 -14.14
CA HIS A 136 -11.59 0.99 -13.60
C HIS A 136 -11.71 0.18 -12.31
N THR A 137 -12.68 0.51 -11.46
CA THR A 137 -12.97 -0.24 -10.22
C THR A 137 -13.38 -1.68 -10.53
N ASP A 138 -14.29 -1.87 -11.50
CA ASP A 138 -14.71 -3.21 -11.94
C ASP A 138 -13.56 -4.03 -12.50
N GLU A 139 -12.68 -3.43 -13.30
CA GLU A 139 -11.48 -4.11 -13.83
C GLU A 139 -10.48 -4.49 -12.72
N LEU A 140 -10.34 -3.65 -11.69
CA LEU A 140 -9.52 -3.97 -10.52
C LEU A 140 -10.09 -5.19 -9.77
N ILE A 141 -11.40 -5.25 -9.56
CA ILE A 141 -12.09 -6.38 -8.92
C ILE A 141 -11.89 -7.65 -9.74
N LYS A 142 -12.17 -7.61 -11.04
CA LYS A 142 -11.98 -8.77 -11.95
C LYS A 142 -10.54 -9.30 -11.95
N ARG A 143 -9.56 -8.38 -11.91
CA ARG A 143 -8.14 -8.75 -11.85
C ARG A 143 -7.78 -9.38 -10.51
N PHE A 144 -8.29 -8.83 -9.40
CA PHE A 144 -8.07 -9.35 -8.06
C PHE A 144 -8.71 -10.73 -7.87
N ASP A 145 -9.91 -10.95 -8.39
CA ASP A 145 -10.63 -12.22 -8.31
C ASP A 145 -9.87 -13.39 -8.95
N LYS A 146 -9.10 -13.11 -10.01
CA LYS A 146 -8.26 -14.14 -10.65
C LYS A 146 -7.10 -14.60 -9.75
N ASN A 147 -6.55 -13.68 -8.96
CA ASN A 147 -5.39 -13.96 -8.09
C ASN A 147 -5.46 -13.11 -6.82
N PRO A 148 -6.29 -13.50 -5.83
CA PRO A 148 -6.47 -12.75 -4.61
C PRO A 148 -5.19 -12.73 -3.77
N LYS A 149 -4.73 -11.54 -3.46
CA LYS A 149 -3.50 -11.29 -2.70
C LYS A 149 -3.82 -10.95 -1.25
N PRO A 150 -2.88 -11.15 -0.32
CA PRO A 150 -2.97 -10.56 1.01
C PRO A 150 -3.21 -9.05 0.92
N MET A 151 -4.08 -8.53 1.78
CA MET A 151 -4.47 -7.13 1.81
C MET A 151 -4.27 -6.54 3.20
N CYS A 152 -3.87 -5.26 3.22
CA CYS A 152 -3.82 -4.45 4.42
C CYS A 152 -5.16 -3.71 4.58
N TYR A 153 -5.67 -3.66 5.82
CA TYR A 153 -6.94 -3.02 6.16
C TYR A 153 -6.81 -2.22 7.45
N HIS A 154 -7.53 -1.12 7.55
CA HIS A 154 -7.71 -0.43 8.81
C HIS A 154 -8.36 -1.37 9.86
N PRO A 155 -7.92 -1.36 11.13
CA PRO A 155 -8.41 -2.29 12.15
C PRO A 155 -9.95 -2.30 12.30
N ASP A 156 -10.59 -1.14 12.33
CA ASP A 156 -12.04 -1.03 12.47
C ASP A 156 -12.79 -1.58 11.25
N PHE A 157 -12.27 -1.27 10.04
CA PHE A 157 -12.82 -1.82 8.81
C PHE A 157 -12.69 -3.35 8.81
N LEU A 158 -11.52 -3.87 9.13
CA LEU A 158 -11.27 -5.31 9.16
C LEU A 158 -12.19 -6.03 10.14
N ASN A 159 -12.30 -5.55 11.40
CA ASN A 159 -13.16 -6.15 12.40
C ASN A 159 -14.63 -6.14 11.97
N SER A 160 -15.13 -4.98 11.50
CA SER A 160 -16.50 -4.85 11.00
C SER A 160 -16.78 -5.81 9.83
N LYS A 161 -15.85 -5.93 8.86
CA LYS A 161 -16.04 -6.79 7.70
C LYS A 161 -15.89 -8.27 8.02
N TRP A 162 -15.07 -8.62 9.00
CA TRP A 162 -14.98 -9.99 9.49
C TRP A 162 -16.30 -10.46 10.11
N GLU A 163 -16.87 -9.67 10.99
CA GLU A 163 -18.16 -9.97 11.62
C GLU A 163 -19.29 -10.03 10.58
N GLU A 164 -19.35 -9.06 9.65
CA GLU A 164 -20.32 -9.03 8.56
C GLU A 164 -20.23 -10.31 7.70
N TYR A 165 -19.02 -10.74 7.36
CA TYR A 165 -18.81 -11.94 6.55
C TYR A 165 -19.27 -13.22 7.25
N LEU A 166 -18.95 -13.38 8.53
CA LEU A 166 -19.38 -14.53 9.33
C LEU A 166 -20.90 -14.61 9.42
N GLN A 167 -21.56 -13.47 9.64
CA GLN A 167 -23.03 -13.41 9.69
C GLN A 167 -23.68 -13.73 8.36
N LEU A 168 -23.21 -13.13 7.27
CA LEU A 168 -23.76 -13.35 5.93
C LEU A 168 -23.66 -14.79 5.47
N ASN A 169 -22.56 -15.46 5.82
CA ASN A 169 -22.31 -16.83 5.39
C ASN A 169 -22.71 -17.87 6.44
N SER A 170 -23.23 -17.44 7.60
CA SER A 170 -23.60 -18.32 8.72
C SER A 170 -22.50 -19.33 9.08
N CYS A 171 -21.23 -18.92 8.99
CA CYS A 171 -20.07 -19.78 9.22
C CYS A 171 -19.27 -19.37 10.46
N LYS A 172 -18.50 -20.33 10.99
CA LYS A 172 -17.54 -20.07 12.07
C LYS A 172 -16.22 -19.55 11.51
N MET A 173 -15.39 -18.96 12.38
CA MET A 173 -14.10 -18.37 12.02
C MET A 173 -13.15 -19.36 11.32
N ASP A 174 -13.13 -20.61 11.77
CA ASP A 174 -12.29 -21.69 11.24
C ASP A 174 -12.84 -22.35 9.97
N GLU A 175 -14.06 -21.99 9.56
CA GLU A 175 -14.71 -22.47 8.34
C GLU A 175 -14.51 -21.49 7.17
N VAL A 176 -14.12 -20.25 7.44
CA VAL A 176 -13.95 -19.20 6.43
C VAL A 176 -12.92 -19.63 5.37
N ASP A 177 -13.31 -19.56 4.11
CA ASP A 177 -12.37 -19.71 3.00
C ASP A 177 -11.53 -18.43 2.87
N PRO A 178 -10.18 -18.48 3.01
CA PRO A 178 -9.34 -17.31 3.03
C PRO A 178 -9.40 -16.47 1.75
N ASP A 179 -9.47 -17.16 0.61
CA ASP A 179 -9.54 -16.50 -0.70
C ASP A 179 -10.91 -15.86 -0.95
N ALA A 180 -11.98 -16.55 -0.54
CA ALA A 180 -13.33 -16.02 -0.65
C ALA A 180 -13.51 -14.76 0.22
N PHE A 181 -12.99 -14.78 1.44
CA PHE A 181 -13.03 -13.61 2.32
C PHE A 181 -12.31 -12.40 1.71
N VAL A 182 -11.06 -12.57 1.23
CA VAL A 182 -10.32 -11.44 0.70
C VAL A 182 -10.89 -10.91 -0.62
N ARG A 183 -11.48 -11.76 -1.48
CA ARG A 183 -12.22 -11.31 -2.66
C ARG A 183 -13.42 -10.45 -2.29
N TRP A 184 -14.25 -10.94 -1.38
CA TRP A 184 -15.43 -10.22 -0.92
C TRP A 184 -15.07 -8.89 -0.25
N THR A 185 -14.03 -8.89 0.59
CA THR A 185 -13.58 -7.70 1.32
C THR A 185 -12.92 -6.68 0.40
N TYR A 186 -12.22 -7.14 -0.65
CA TYR A 186 -11.54 -6.24 -1.60
C TYR A 186 -12.48 -5.24 -2.27
N ALA A 187 -13.61 -5.71 -2.80
CA ALA A 187 -14.61 -4.85 -3.41
C ALA A 187 -15.14 -3.79 -2.42
N LYS A 188 -15.33 -4.17 -1.15
CA LYS A 188 -15.75 -3.24 -0.10
C LYS A 188 -14.65 -2.25 0.29
N ALA A 189 -13.39 -2.69 0.27
CA ALA A 189 -12.24 -1.84 0.56
C ALA A 189 -12.07 -0.74 -0.50
N LEU A 190 -12.28 -1.03 -1.78
CA LEU A 190 -12.25 0.00 -2.83
C LEU A 190 -13.26 1.12 -2.56
N ASN A 191 -14.49 0.76 -2.21
CA ASN A 191 -15.52 1.74 -1.85
C ASN A 191 -15.18 2.51 -0.56
N HIS A 192 -14.60 1.84 0.43
CA HIS A 192 -14.15 2.45 1.68
C HIS A 192 -13.02 3.46 1.45
N ARG A 193 -12.09 3.16 0.58
CA ARG A 193 -10.91 3.99 0.28
C ARG A 193 -11.23 5.23 -0.56
N ASN A 194 -12.27 5.18 -1.38
CA ASN A 194 -12.59 6.26 -2.33
C ASN A 194 -12.76 7.63 -1.66
N PRO A 195 -13.55 7.79 -0.56
CA PRO A 195 -13.63 9.06 0.15
C PRO A 195 -12.29 9.49 0.77
N ILE A 196 -11.46 8.55 1.21
CA ILE A 196 -10.12 8.83 1.78
C ILE A 196 -9.20 9.38 0.68
N TYR A 197 -9.16 8.77 -0.50
CA TYR A 197 -8.42 9.31 -1.65
C TYR A 197 -8.89 10.71 -2.02
N LYS A 198 -10.21 10.94 -2.06
CA LYS A 198 -10.78 12.25 -2.36
C LYS A 198 -10.34 13.30 -1.33
N ALA A 199 -10.30 12.95 -0.05
CA ALA A 199 -9.81 13.84 0.99
C ALA A 199 -8.29 14.09 0.88
N MET A 200 -7.50 13.04 0.59
CA MET A 200 -6.06 13.18 0.33
C MET A 200 -5.73 14.05 -0.89
N ALA A 201 -6.63 14.15 -1.86
CA ALA A 201 -6.44 15.01 -3.04
C ALA A 201 -6.26 16.49 -2.67
N SER A 202 -6.77 16.93 -1.51
CA SER A 202 -6.54 18.29 -1.00
C SER A 202 -5.09 18.59 -0.64
N TRP A 203 -4.26 17.55 -0.43
CA TRP A 203 -2.83 17.65 -0.16
C TRP A 203 -1.97 17.69 -1.43
N GLY A 204 -2.58 17.58 -2.60
CA GLY A 204 -1.88 17.54 -3.87
C GLY A 204 -2.78 17.90 -5.06
N ILE A 205 -2.74 17.09 -6.10
CA ILE A 205 -3.55 17.25 -7.31
C ILE A 205 -4.28 15.96 -7.68
N THR A 206 -5.34 16.10 -8.46
CA THR A 206 -6.08 14.97 -9.06
C THR A 206 -5.86 14.96 -10.57
N VAL A 207 -5.57 13.78 -11.12
CA VAL A 207 -5.48 13.52 -12.56
C VAL A 207 -6.42 12.37 -12.91
N GLN A 208 -7.15 12.49 -14.02
CA GLN A 208 -8.03 11.41 -14.47
C GLN A 208 -7.20 10.24 -15.03
N ALA A 209 -7.58 9.02 -14.69
CA ALA A 209 -6.88 7.81 -15.12
C ALA A 209 -6.82 7.68 -16.64
N ASP A 210 -7.87 8.10 -17.34
CA ASP A 210 -7.93 8.08 -18.82
C ASP A 210 -6.82 8.94 -19.42
N LEU A 211 -6.54 10.12 -18.87
CA LEU A 211 -5.46 10.99 -19.33
C LEU A 211 -4.08 10.36 -19.10
N ILE A 212 -3.91 9.67 -17.98
CA ILE A 212 -2.65 8.94 -17.68
C ILE A 212 -2.45 7.78 -18.66
N SER A 213 -3.52 7.11 -19.09
CA SER A 213 -3.44 5.99 -20.03
C SER A 213 -2.93 6.39 -21.41
N GLU A 214 -3.07 7.65 -21.78
CA GLU A 214 -2.60 8.22 -23.05
C GLU A 214 -1.11 8.60 -23.03
N VAL A 215 -0.54 8.80 -21.83
CA VAL A 215 0.87 9.19 -21.65
C VAL A 215 1.81 8.04 -22.04
N LYS A 216 2.79 8.33 -22.89
CA LYS A 216 3.75 7.33 -23.39
C LYS A 216 5.20 7.66 -23.00
N THR A 217 5.49 8.91 -22.64
CA THR A 217 6.83 9.38 -22.31
C THR A 217 6.86 10.16 -21.00
N PRO A 218 8.03 10.24 -20.33
CA PRO A 218 8.19 11.09 -19.14
C PRO A 218 7.88 12.56 -19.40
N GLU A 219 8.16 13.06 -20.60
CA GLU A 219 7.91 14.45 -21.00
C GLU A 219 6.43 14.74 -21.11
N GLU A 220 5.66 13.82 -21.69
CA GLU A 220 4.20 13.89 -21.73
C GLU A 220 3.60 13.86 -20.33
N PHE A 221 4.12 12.99 -19.46
CA PHE A 221 3.70 12.95 -18.05
C PHE A 221 3.96 14.29 -17.36
N ASN A 222 5.17 14.84 -17.48
CA ASN A 222 5.51 16.13 -16.90
C ASN A 222 4.62 17.26 -17.42
N SER A 223 4.29 17.24 -18.71
CA SER A 223 3.39 18.22 -19.34
C SER A 223 1.97 18.11 -18.79
N LEU A 224 1.45 16.89 -18.61
CA LEU A 224 0.14 16.64 -18.02
C LEU A 224 0.07 17.15 -16.57
N ILE A 225 1.09 16.82 -15.75
CA ILE A 225 1.17 17.27 -14.36
C ILE A 225 1.28 18.80 -14.28
N GLY A 226 2.12 19.40 -15.12
CA GLY A 226 2.30 20.85 -15.18
C GLY A 226 1.02 21.60 -15.54
N SER A 227 0.28 21.15 -16.56
CA SER A 227 -1.01 21.72 -16.95
C SER A 227 -2.07 21.58 -15.85
N THR A 228 -2.11 20.44 -15.17
CA THR A 228 -3.02 20.20 -14.05
C THR A 228 -2.73 21.14 -12.87
N LEU A 229 -1.47 21.36 -12.53
CA LEU A 229 -1.05 22.31 -11.50
C LEU A 229 -1.48 23.74 -11.83
N LEU A 230 -1.27 24.19 -13.07
CA LEU A 230 -1.67 25.53 -13.51
C LEU A 230 -3.19 25.71 -13.40
N ASN A 231 -3.99 24.75 -13.83
CA ASN A 231 -5.44 24.81 -13.74
C ASN A 231 -5.93 24.84 -12.27
N ASN A 232 -5.29 24.10 -11.38
CA ASN A 232 -5.64 24.12 -9.95
C ASN A 232 -5.30 25.44 -9.25
N THR A 233 -4.26 26.15 -9.71
CA THR A 233 -3.90 27.46 -9.16
C THR A 233 -4.80 28.60 -9.66
N MET A 234 -5.37 28.47 -10.84
CA MET A 234 -6.29 29.47 -11.41
C MET A 234 -7.73 29.39 -10.83
N ASN A 235 -8.08 28.25 -10.21
CA ASN A 235 -9.43 28.00 -9.66
C ASN A 235 -9.50 28.14 -8.12
N LYS A 236 -8.44 28.58 -7.48
CA LYS A 236 -8.37 28.97 -6.06
C LYS A 236 -8.30 30.48 -5.91
#